data_59e8b65d15304d98c4b5221180056c6d
#
_entry.id   59e8b65d15304d98c4b5221180056c6d
#
_cell.length_a   1.000
_cell.length_b   1.000
_cell.length_c   1.000
_cell.angle_alpha   90.00
_cell.angle_beta   90.00
_cell.angle_gamma   90.00
#
_symmetry.space_group_name_H-M   'P 1'
#
loop_
_entity.id
_entity.type
_entity.pdbx_description
1 polymer ?
#
loop_
_entity_poly.entity_id
_entity_poly.type
_entity_poly.pdbx_seq_one_letter_code
_entity_poly.pdbx_strand_id
1 'polypeptide(L)'
;MYQILYGNQVVEEDLPNILEPWKAEIQHAIEAKLMTRPEVYSRPLRRSLKGYRKLRVGYYRIIFRIEEKTVKIFVIQHRSTVYYTTPDRI
;
A
#
# COMPACT_ATOMS: atom_id res chain seq x y z
N MET A 1 18.09 -2.04 1.66
CA MET A 1 16.82 -2.21 0.93
C MET A 1 15.72 -2.67 1.88
N TYR A 2 14.50 -2.22 1.68
CA TYR A 2 13.38 -2.58 2.55
C TYR A 2 12.77 -3.91 2.11
N GLN A 3 12.31 -4.69 3.09
CA GLN A 3 11.53 -5.89 2.82
C GLN A 3 10.06 -5.52 2.74
N ILE A 4 9.31 -6.25 1.92
CA ILE A 4 7.87 -6.01 1.75
C ILE A 4 7.11 -7.20 2.34
N LEU A 5 6.20 -6.90 3.27
CA LEU A 5 5.27 -7.90 3.80
C LEU A 5 3.85 -7.53 3.38
N TYR A 6 3.17 -8.46 2.74
CA TYR A 6 1.78 -8.28 2.31
C TYR A 6 0.85 -8.84 3.38
N GLY A 7 -0.10 -8.04 3.83
CA GLY A 7 -1.14 -8.52 4.73
C GLY A 7 -1.96 -9.62 4.07
N ASN A 8 -2.50 -10.53 4.89
CA ASN A 8 -3.29 -11.65 4.36
C ASN A 8 -4.45 -11.18 3.49
N GLN A 9 -5.14 -10.13 3.91
CA GLN A 9 -6.28 -9.61 3.16
C GLN A 9 -5.85 -8.96 1.84
N VAL A 10 -4.63 -8.44 1.76
CA VAL A 10 -4.10 -7.93 0.50
C VAL A 10 -3.98 -9.08 -0.50
N VAL A 11 -3.41 -10.19 -0.06
CA VAL A 11 -3.19 -11.36 -0.92
C VAL A 11 -4.51 -12.03 -1.29
N GLU A 12 -5.41 -12.19 -0.32
CA GLU A 12 -6.65 -12.95 -0.51
C GLU A 12 -7.77 -12.13 -1.15
N GLU A 13 -7.82 -10.83 -0.90
CA GLU A 13 -8.94 -10.00 -1.35
C GLU A 13 -8.53 -8.94 -2.36
N ASP A 14 -7.48 -8.17 -2.08
CA ASP A 14 -7.15 -7.03 -2.93
C ASP A 14 -6.52 -7.43 -4.26
N LEU A 15 -5.44 -8.21 -4.22
CA LEU A 15 -4.71 -8.56 -5.44
C LEU A 15 -5.57 -9.31 -6.46
N PRO A 16 -6.42 -10.27 -6.06
CA PRO A 16 -7.29 -10.94 -7.04
C PRO A 16 -8.26 -10.03 -7.75
N ASN A 17 -8.60 -8.89 -7.16
CA ASN A 17 -9.56 -7.94 -7.72
C ASN A 17 -8.91 -6.82 -8.53
N ILE A 18 -7.59 -6.84 -8.68
CA ILE A 18 -6.88 -5.83 -9.47
C ILE A 18 -6.57 -6.42 -10.84
N LEU A 19 -7.04 -5.74 -11.88
CA LEU A 19 -6.85 -6.18 -13.27
C LEU A 19 -5.58 -5.58 -13.86
N GLU A 20 -5.02 -6.26 -14.86
CA GLU A 20 -3.96 -5.68 -15.66
C GLU A 20 -4.50 -4.51 -16.50
N PRO A 21 -3.72 -3.47 -16.77
CA PRO A 21 -2.27 -3.37 -16.46
C PRO A 21 -1.97 -2.85 -15.06
N TRP A 22 -2.99 -2.55 -14.24
CA TRP A 22 -2.78 -1.94 -12.93
C TRP A 22 -1.99 -2.82 -11.97
N LYS A 23 -2.17 -4.13 -12.06
CA LYS A 23 -1.45 -5.06 -11.20
C LYS A 23 0.05 -4.97 -11.43
N ALA A 24 0.47 -4.93 -12.69
CA ALA A 24 1.88 -4.77 -13.04
C ALA A 24 2.42 -3.40 -12.63
N GLU A 25 1.62 -2.35 -12.82
CA GLU A 25 2.00 -0.99 -12.40
C GLU A 25 2.23 -0.89 -10.90
N ILE A 26 1.35 -1.52 -10.12
CA ILE A 26 1.45 -1.54 -8.68
C ILE A 26 2.69 -2.30 -8.22
N GLN A 27 2.93 -3.47 -8.82
CA GLN A 27 4.13 -4.26 -8.51
C GLN A 27 5.40 -3.47 -8.81
N HIS A 28 5.44 -2.81 -9.95
CA HIS A 28 6.58 -1.98 -10.33
C HIS A 28 6.79 -0.84 -9.34
N ALA A 29 5.72 -0.18 -8.91
CA ALA A 29 5.81 0.92 -7.96
C ALA A 29 6.32 0.45 -6.59
N ILE A 30 5.88 -0.71 -6.14
CA ILE A 30 6.36 -1.28 -4.88
C ILE A 30 7.87 -1.54 -4.97
N GLU A 31 8.32 -2.15 -6.04
CA GLU A 31 9.74 -2.47 -6.22
C GLU A 31 10.58 -1.20 -6.39
N ALA A 32 10.13 -0.26 -7.19
CA ALA A 32 10.90 0.94 -7.48
C ALA A 32 10.88 1.97 -6.34
N LYS A 33 9.81 2.01 -5.57
CA LYS A 33 9.60 3.07 -4.57
C LYS A 33 9.58 2.58 -3.13
N LEU A 34 8.82 1.55 -2.82
CA LEU A 34 8.69 1.10 -1.45
C LEU A 34 9.88 0.26 -0.98
N MET A 35 10.53 -0.46 -1.86
CA MET A 35 11.74 -1.20 -1.51
C MET A 35 12.95 -0.31 -1.38
N THR A 36 12.92 0.88 -1.94
CA THR A 36 14.07 1.78 -2.00
C THR A 36 13.94 2.94 -1.02
N ARG A 37 12.95 3.80 -1.19
CA ARG A 37 12.76 5.00 -0.37
C ARG A 37 11.28 5.22 -0.05
N PRO A 38 10.69 4.36 0.77
CA PRO A 38 9.24 4.44 1.03
C PRO A 38 8.81 5.78 1.64
N GLU A 39 9.64 6.39 2.47
CA GLU A 39 9.29 7.66 3.12
C GLU A 39 9.29 8.83 2.13
N VAL A 40 10.14 8.77 1.11
CA VAL A 40 10.26 9.84 0.12
C VAL A 40 9.07 9.84 -0.82
N TYR A 41 8.62 8.67 -1.24
CA TYR A 41 7.60 8.54 -2.28
C TYR A 41 6.17 8.47 -1.76
N SER A 42 6.00 8.40 -0.45
CA SER A 42 4.68 8.27 0.16
C SER A 42 4.34 9.46 1.05
N ARG A 43 3.09 9.53 1.48
CA ARG A 43 2.61 10.57 2.38
C ARG A 43 1.97 9.95 3.61
N PRO A 44 2.14 10.55 4.80
CA PRO A 44 1.48 10.03 6.00
C PRO A 44 -0.02 10.23 5.93
N LEU A 45 -0.74 9.30 6.54
CA LEU A 45 -2.16 9.46 6.80
C LEU A 45 -2.35 10.32 8.05
N ARG A 46 -3.54 10.89 8.20
CA ARG A 46 -3.82 11.86 9.25
C ARG A 46 -4.66 11.26 10.37
N ARG A 47 -4.64 11.92 11.52
CA ARG A 47 -5.51 11.67 12.68
C ARG A 47 -5.38 10.26 13.23
N SER A 48 -6.47 9.52 13.31
CA SER A 48 -6.49 8.18 13.90
C SER A 48 -5.68 7.15 13.13
N LEU A 49 -5.27 7.50 11.92
CA LEU A 49 -4.45 6.63 11.08
C LEU A 49 -2.96 7.01 11.14
N LYS A 50 -2.57 7.68 12.19
CA LYS A 50 -1.20 8.10 12.41
C LYS A 50 -0.25 6.91 12.40
N GLY A 51 0.89 7.08 11.75
CA GLY A 51 1.88 6.00 11.60
C GLY A 51 1.72 5.21 10.32
N TYR A 52 0.60 5.35 9.65
CA TYR A 52 0.37 4.73 8.36
C TYR A 52 0.64 5.71 7.24
N ARG A 53 0.99 5.19 6.08
CA ARG A 53 1.36 6.00 4.92
C ARG A 53 0.63 5.50 3.69
N LYS A 54 0.54 6.36 2.68
CA LYS A 54 -0.10 6.01 1.41
C LYS A 54 0.84 6.29 0.25
N LEU A 55 0.84 5.39 -0.73
CA LEU A 55 1.47 5.58 -2.02
C LEU A 55 0.40 5.60 -3.08
N ARG A 56 0.44 6.61 -3.94
CA ARG A 56 -0.48 6.73 -5.06
C ARG A 56 0.12 6.03 -6.28
N VAL A 57 -0.67 5.15 -6.91
CA VAL A 57 -0.32 4.51 -8.17
C VAL A 57 -1.53 4.64 -9.09
N GLY A 58 -1.57 5.70 -9.88
CA GLY A 58 -2.74 5.99 -10.71
C GLY A 58 -4.00 6.16 -9.87
N TYR A 59 -5.01 5.34 -10.15
CA TYR A 59 -6.26 5.35 -9.39
C TYR A 59 -6.21 4.49 -8.14
N TYR A 60 -5.09 3.81 -7.90
CA TYR A 60 -4.93 2.91 -6.76
C TYR A 60 -4.15 3.57 -5.65
N ARG A 61 -4.37 3.08 -4.44
CA ARG A 61 -3.66 3.53 -3.25
C ARG A 61 -3.14 2.33 -2.50
N ILE A 62 -1.90 2.42 -2.06
CA ILE A 62 -1.27 1.40 -1.23
C ILE A 62 -1.13 1.99 0.16
N ILE A 63 -1.75 1.36 1.15
CA ILE A 63 -1.67 1.77 2.55
C ILE A 63 -0.70 0.84 3.25
N PHE A 64 0.29 1.42 3.91
CA PHE A 64 1.35 0.64 4.52
C PHE A 64 1.90 1.36 5.75
N ARG A 65 2.70 0.63 6.50
CA ARG A 65 3.46 1.16 7.62
C ARG A 65 4.89 0.69 7.52
N ILE A 66 5.83 1.55 7.92
CA ILE A 66 7.25 1.22 7.92
C ILE A 66 7.64 0.86 9.35
N GLU A 67 8.21 -0.33 9.53
CA GLU A 67 8.77 -0.78 10.79
C GLU A 67 10.20 -1.20 10.54
N GLU A 68 11.14 -0.35 10.95
CA GLU A 68 12.57 -0.53 10.69
C GLU A 68 12.84 -0.65 9.20
N LYS A 69 13.27 -1.81 8.72
CA LYS A 69 13.55 -2.03 7.30
C LYS A 69 12.46 -2.84 6.62
N THR A 70 11.28 -2.87 7.20
CA THR A 70 10.14 -3.61 6.66
C THR A 70 9.00 -2.67 6.34
N VAL A 71 8.43 -2.82 5.14
CA VAL A 71 7.21 -2.14 4.72
C VAL A 71 6.08 -3.16 4.82
N LYS A 72 5.13 -2.90 5.71
CA LYS A 72 3.96 -3.77 5.90
C LYS A 72 2.78 -3.16 5.16
N ILE A 73 2.30 -3.86 4.13
CA ILE A 73 1.20 -3.40 3.29
C ILE A 73 -0.11 -3.96 3.82
N PHE A 74 -1.08 -3.08 4.08
CA PHE A 74 -2.37 -3.42 4.66
C PHE A 74 -3.52 -3.37 3.68
N VAL A 75 -3.46 -2.48 2.69
CA VAL A 75 -4.54 -2.31 1.71
C VAL A 75 -3.94 -1.93 0.36
N ILE A 76 -4.44 -2.54 -0.70
CA ILE A 76 -4.17 -2.11 -2.08
C ILE A 76 -5.51 -2.07 -2.78
N GLN A 77 -6.10 -0.89 -2.91
CA GLN A 77 -7.42 -0.75 -3.50
C GLN A 77 -7.54 0.52 -4.31
N HIS A 78 -8.56 0.56 -5.13
CA HIS A 78 -8.95 1.74 -5.89
C HIS A 78 -9.26 2.89 -4.90
N ARG A 79 -8.98 4.11 -5.32
CA ARG A 79 -9.18 5.30 -4.47
C ARG A 79 -10.62 5.46 -3.96
N SER A 80 -11.57 4.87 -4.68
CA SER A 80 -13.00 4.97 -4.32
C SER A 80 -13.37 4.12 -3.11
N THR A 81 -12.56 3.10 -2.77
CA THR A 81 -12.87 2.19 -1.67
C THR A 81 -11.83 2.16 -0.56
N VAL A 82 -10.60 2.54 -0.86
CA VAL A 82 -9.47 2.33 0.04
C VAL A 82 -9.69 2.97 1.42
N TYR A 83 -10.29 4.14 1.48
CA TYR A 83 -10.46 4.84 2.76
C TYR A 83 -11.64 4.34 3.59
N TYR A 84 -12.53 3.60 2.98
CA TYR A 84 -13.57 2.87 3.72
C TYR A 84 -13.04 1.58 4.31
N THR A 85 -12.14 0.93 3.59
CA THR A 85 -11.58 -0.37 4.00
C THR A 85 -10.50 -0.23 5.06
N THR A 86 -9.66 0.81 4.96
CA THR A 86 -8.48 0.96 5.79
C THR A 86 -8.75 0.88 7.29
N PRO A 87 -9.76 1.60 7.86
CA PRO A 87 -9.98 1.53 9.31
C PRO A 87 -10.27 0.14 9.84
N ASP A 88 -10.86 -0.72 9.02
CA ASP A 88 -11.22 -2.08 9.43
C ASP A 88 -10.05 -3.04 9.39
N ARG A 89 -8.95 -2.66 8.78
CA ARG A 89 -7.78 -3.52 8.61
C ARG A 89 -6.61 -3.20 9.52
N ILE A 90 -6.65 -2.05 10.17
CA ILE A 90 -5.50 -1.59 10.96
C ILE A 90 -5.82 -1.39 12.43
#